data_496e263cf6d64f4dafdc3515ad712391
#
_entry.id   496e263cf6d64f4dafdc3515ad712391
#
_cell.length_a   1.000
_cell.length_b   1.000
_cell.length_c   1.000
_cell.angle_alpha   90.00
_cell.angle_beta   90.00
_cell.angle_gamma   90.00
#
_symmetry.space_group_name_H-M   'P 1'
#
loop_
_entity.id
_entity.type
_entity.pdbx_description
1 polymer ?
#
loop_
_entity_poly.entity_id
_entity_poly.type
_entity_poly.pdbx_seq_one_letter_code
_entity_poly.pdbx_strand_id
1 'polypeptide(L)'
;MSELSLLDYMLLLLETKDSPRHVGGLQVFELPPDAPEDFVRNLVADMQATEPVEPFNQKLKVPLAGRPRWVDAPEMDLADHVLHEALPAPGGMQDLLNRVAQLHARLLDRNAPLWEVYVIEGLEGGRFGVYAKIHHAYMDGISMSRRSMASLATTPDDDVPPMWANDAYRREHQTVRKGLAETLFGSAKSFGRLAMVGPQLSQLALRHGWRLIGGGDDLPVPFTAPRTAFNQPLTAARAFGVCSVPLERTKALARRQGVTVNDVILALVDTALRRYLDERDEHPEKPLVAQMPISVRSDEGNSGNQVTIALLELASDESDPLARLQEIHEHAGTVKHEYGEMGIEAAEAYTILV
;
A
#
# COMPACT_ATOMS: atom_id res chain seq x y z
N MET A 1 14.07 3.50 -21.09
CA MET A 1 12.78 2.85 -21.46
C MET A 1 12.76 1.47 -20.82
N SER A 2 11.85 1.19 -19.89
CA SER A 2 11.70 -0.11 -19.23
C SER A 2 10.34 -0.71 -19.59
N GLU A 3 10.29 -2.03 -19.81
CA GLU A 3 9.02 -2.75 -19.96
C GLU A 3 8.30 -2.83 -18.61
N LEU A 4 6.97 -2.81 -18.63
CA LEU A 4 6.17 -3.03 -17.44
C LEU A 4 6.29 -4.47 -16.97
N SER A 5 6.35 -4.67 -15.66
CA SER A 5 6.13 -5.99 -15.07
C SER A 5 4.71 -6.48 -15.36
N LEU A 6 4.46 -7.79 -15.23
CA LEU A 6 3.11 -8.33 -15.37
C LEU A 6 2.17 -7.73 -14.33
N LEU A 7 2.63 -7.60 -13.09
CA LEU A 7 1.87 -7.02 -12.00
C LEU A 7 1.50 -5.57 -12.28
N ASP A 8 2.47 -4.73 -12.71
CA ASP A 8 2.22 -3.34 -13.06
C ASP A 8 1.19 -3.22 -14.18
N TYR A 9 1.28 -4.11 -15.19
CA TYR A 9 0.33 -4.14 -16.29
C TYR A 9 -1.08 -4.56 -15.83
N MET A 10 -1.18 -5.55 -14.96
CA MET A 10 -2.48 -5.97 -14.39
C MET A 10 -3.11 -4.87 -13.54
N LEU A 11 -2.33 -4.14 -12.75
CA LEU A 11 -2.81 -2.99 -11.99
C LEU A 11 -3.42 -1.91 -12.90
N LEU A 12 -2.76 -1.63 -14.04
CA LEU A 12 -3.28 -0.68 -15.04
C LEU A 12 -4.54 -1.18 -15.75
N LEU A 13 -4.66 -2.49 -15.98
CA LEU A 13 -5.84 -3.09 -16.63
C LEU A 13 -7.05 -3.15 -15.67
N LEU A 14 -6.81 -3.43 -14.40
CA LEU A 14 -7.84 -3.58 -13.38
C LEU A 14 -8.31 -2.23 -12.81
N GLU A 15 -7.63 -1.13 -13.16
CA GLU A 15 -8.04 0.20 -12.72
C GLU A 15 -9.35 0.60 -13.38
N THR A 16 -10.30 1.00 -12.56
CA THR A 16 -11.57 1.59 -12.98
C THR A 16 -11.83 2.88 -12.21
N LYS A 17 -12.80 3.68 -12.66
CA LYS A 17 -13.22 4.90 -11.96
C LYS A 17 -13.65 4.60 -10.51
N ASP A 18 -14.27 3.45 -10.29
CA ASP A 18 -14.78 3.05 -8.97
C ASP A 18 -13.72 2.31 -8.14
N SER A 19 -12.69 1.78 -8.79
CA SER A 19 -11.57 1.07 -8.15
C SER A 19 -10.24 1.58 -8.70
N PRO A 20 -9.81 2.79 -8.28
CA PRO A 20 -8.50 3.32 -8.66
C PRO A 20 -7.37 2.45 -8.07
N ARG A 21 -6.25 2.41 -8.80
CA ARG A 21 -5.07 1.62 -8.43
C ARG A 21 -3.89 2.52 -8.06
N HIS A 22 -4.15 3.57 -7.31
CA HIS A 22 -3.11 4.43 -6.74
C HIS A 22 -3.07 4.31 -5.21
N VAL A 23 -1.93 4.61 -4.65
CA VAL A 23 -1.69 4.74 -3.21
C VAL A 23 -1.59 6.21 -2.85
N GLY A 24 -1.99 6.56 -1.63
CA GLY A 24 -1.91 7.91 -1.11
C GLY A 24 -1.23 7.95 0.25
N GLY A 25 -0.43 8.99 0.49
CA GLY A 25 0.17 9.29 1.78
C GLY A 25 -0.11 10.75 2.17
N LEU A 26 -0.66 10.94 3.36
CA LEU A 26 -0.88 12.26 3.94
C LEU A 26 0.10 12.49 5.09
N GLN A 27 0.84 13.59 5.02
CA GLN A 27 1.69 14.10 6.08
C GLN A 27 1.14 15.44 6.55
N VAL A 28 1.18 15.70 7.85
CA VAL A 28 0.74 16.98 8.43
C VAL A 28 1.93 17.60 9.13
N PHE A 29 2.21 18.84 8.78
CA PHE A 29 3.34 19.62 9.29
C PHE A 29 2.86 20.82 10.08
N GLU A 30 3.63 21.25 11.05
CA GLU A 30 3.48 22.54 11.73
C GLU A 30 4.33 23.59 11.03
N LEU A 31 3.79 24.78 10.87
CA LEU A 31 4.58 25.92 10.38
C LEU A 31 5.64 26.29 11.41
N PRO A 32 6.83 26.70 10.99
CA PRO A 32 7.82 27.29 11.92
C PRO A 32 7.19 28.49 12.67
N PRO A 33 7.58 28.71 13.94
CA PRO A 33 6.98 29.79 14.75
C PRO A 33 7.02 31.17 14.10
N ASP A 34 8.06 31.46 13.33
CA ASP A 34 8.31 32.74 12.65
C ASP A 34 8.11 32.61 11.12
N ALA A 35 7.30 31.63 10.66
CA ALA A 35 7.06 31.43 9.26
C ALA A 35 6.41 32.69 8.63
N PRO A 36 6.93 33.19 7.50
CA PRO A 36 6.28 34.29 6.77
C PRO A 36 4.93 33.82 6.20
N GLU A 37 4.03 34.77 5.91
CA GLU A 37 2.70 34.46 5.36
C GLU A 37 2.75 33.68 4.02
N ASP A 38 3.81 33.83 3.27
CA ASP A 38 4.01 33.17 1.99
C ASP A 38 4.86 31.87 2.10
N PHE A 39 5.12 31.37 3.32
CA PHE A 39 5.94 30.17 3.55
C PHE A 39 5.51 28.97 2.69
N VAL A 40 4.23 28.61 2.73
CA VAL A 40 3.72 27.45 1.98
C VAL A 40 3.79 27.68 0.47
N ARG A 41 3.55 28.92 0.02
CA ARG A 41 3.68 29.28 -1.40
C ARG A 41 5.11 29.13 -1.89
N ASN A 42 6.08 29.61 -1.10
CA ASN A 42 7.50 29.49 -1.42
C ASN A 42 7.95 28.03 -1.40
N LEU A 43 7.50 27.25 -0.42
CA LEU A 43 7.74 25.80 -0.38
C LEU A 43 7.24 25.11 -1.67
N VAL A 44 6.02 25.43 -2.12
CA VAL A 44 5.48 24.88 -3.38
C VAL A 44 6.34 25.29 -4.57
N ALA A 45 6.78 26.55 -4.64
CA ALA A 45 7.63 27.02 -5.72
C ALA A 45 9.00 26.29 -5.76
N ASP A 46 9.62 26.05 -4.60
CA ASP A 46 10.86 25.28 -4.47
C ASP A 46 10.65 23.82 -4.88
N MET A 47 9.55 23.23 -4.46
CA MET A 47 9.15 21.88 -4.85
C MET A 47 8.94 21.77 -6.37
N GLN A 48 8.30 22.75 -7.00
CA GLN A 48 8.09 22.80 -8.46
C GLN A 48 9.38 23.06 -9.25
N ALA A 49 10.39 23.67 -8.63
CA ALA A 49 11.70 23.90 -9.25
C ALA A 49 12.62 22.66 -9.20
N THR A 50 12.25 21.62 -8.44
CA THR A 50 13.11 20.46 -8.20
C THR A 50 12.81 19.35 -9.19
N GLU A 51 13.71 19.08 -10.14
CA GLU A 51 13.53 18.11 -11.21
C GLU A 51 13.33 16.67 -10.69
N PRO A 52 12.37 15.92 -11.26
CA PRO A 52 12.11 14.56 -10.86
C PRO A 52 13.11 13.57 -11.47
N VAL A 53 13.40 12.52 -10.71
CA VAL A 53 14.20 11.37 -11.17
C VAL A 53 13.30 10.17 -11.45
N GLU A 54 13.81 9.15 -12.12
CA GLU A 54 13.10 7.90 -12.39
C GLU A 54 12.55 7.25 -11.09
N PRO A 55 11.28 6.79 -11.10
CA PRO A 55 10.32 6.72 -12.21
C PRO A 55 9.47 7.98 -12.41
N PHE A 56 9.57 9.02 -11.59
CA PHE A 56 8.67 10.18 -11.56
C PHE A 56 8.75 11.08 -12.82
N ASN A 57 9.83 11.00 -13.57
CA ASN A 57 10.00 11.68 -14.86
C ASN A 57 9.57 10.81 -16.06
N GLN A 58 8.83 9.70 -15.84
CA GLN A 58 8.40 8.79 -16.89
C GLN A 58 6.87 8.76 -16.99
N LYS A 59 6.36 8.53 -18.20
CA LYS A 59 4.94 8.30 -18.48
C LYS A 59 4.69 6.98 -19.18
N LEU A 60 3.45 6.53 -19.13
CA LEU A 60 3.01 5.31 -19.80
C LEU A 60 2.86 5.55 -21.31
N LYS A 61 3.51 4.70 -22.12
CA LYS A 61 3.28 4.63 -23.55
C LYS A 61 2.62 3.30 -23.90
N VAL A 62 1.38 3.37 -24.39
CA VAL A 62 0.64 2.21 -24.88
C VAL A 62 0.78 2.16 -26.41
N PRO A 63 1.58 1.25 -26.98
CA PRO A 63 1.72 1.12 -28.42
C PRO A 63 0.47 0.47 -29.04
N LEU A 64 0.23 0.69 -30.33
CA LEU A 64 -0.85 0.02 -31.07
C LEU A 64 -0.68 -1.50 -31.13
N ALA A 65 0.58 -1.97 -31.09
CA ALA A 65 0.92 -3.38 -30.99
C ALA A 65 2.10 -3.55 -30.03
N GLY A 66 2.05 -4.61 -29.19
CA GLY A 66 3.06 -4.88 -28.18
C GLY A 66 2.62 -4.47 -26.76
N ARG A 67 3.57 -4.49 -25.82
CA ARG A 67 3.32 -4.20 -24.40
C ARG A 67 3.47 -2.71 -24.09
N PRO A 68 2.69 -2.18 -23.14
CA PRO A 68 2.93 -0.87 -22.58
C PRO A 68 4.32 -0.78 -21.95
N ARG A 69 4.92 0.41 -21.99
CA ARG A 69 6.26 0.68 -21.47
C ARG A 69 6.35 2.07 -20.87
N TRP A 70 7.27 2.24 -19.95
CA TRP A 70 7.64 3.55 -19.41
C TRP A 70 8.58 4.27 -20.39
N VAL A 71 8.28 5.51 -20.68
CA VAL A 71 9.09 6.40 -21.50
C VAL A 71 9.31 7.72 -20.78
N ASP A 72 10.45 8.35 -21.01
CA ASP A 72 10.74 9.66 -20.43
C ASP A 72 9.72 10.69 -20.89
N ALA A 73 9.38 11.63 -20.01
CA ALA A 73 8.42 12.71 -20.22
C ALA A 73 9.13 14.10 -20.10
N PRO A 74 10.01 14.44 -21.04
CA PRO A 74 10.79 15.69 -20.94
C PRO A 74 9.94 16.97 -21.04
N GLU A 75 8.71 16.83 -21.54
CA GLU A 75 7.73 17.92 -21.64
C GLU A 75 6.87 18.11 -20.38
N MET A 76 7.13 17.35 -19.33
CA MET A 76 6.39 17.41 -18.09
C MET A 76 6.56 18.80 -17.42
N ASP A 77 5.44 19.39 -16.99
CA ASP A 77 5.43 20.57 -16.13
C ASP A 77 5.16 20.15 -14.69
N LEU A 78 6.06 20.50 -13.78
CA LEU A 78 5.89 20.19 -12.36
C LEU A 78 4.73 20.94 -11.71
N ALA A 79 4.28 22.04 -12.27
CA ALA A 79 3.09 22.75 -11.82
C ALA A 79 1.79 21.91 -11.98
N ASP A 80 1.78 20.95 -12.91
CA ASP A 80 0.68 20.00 -13.06
C ASP A 80 0.74 18.84 -12.07
N HIS A 81 1.88 18.63 -11.41
CA HIS A 81 2.14 17.53 -10.49
C HIS A 81 2.27 17.93 -9.03
N VAL A 82 2.73 19.15 -8.76
CA VAL A 82 2.85 19.72 -7.41
C VAL A 82 1.87 20.88 -7.30
N LEU A 83 0.76 20.64 -6.63
CA LEU A 83 -0.40 21.51 -6.61
C LEU A 83 -0.54 22.18 -5.24
N HIS A 84 -0.88 23.46 -5.27
CA HIS A 84 -1.14 24.26 -4.08
C HIS A 84 -2.64 24.42 -3.87
N GLU A 85 -3.11 24.14 -2.67
CA GLU A 85 -4.52 24.29 -2.29
C GLU A 85 -4.66 24.93 -0.90
N ALA A 86 -5.80 25.53 -0.63
CA ALA A 86 -6.13 26.09 0.66
C ALA A 86 -7.48 25.55 1.17
N LEU A 87 -7.55 25.21 2.45
CA LEU A 87 -8.81 24.88 3.11
C LEU A 87 -9.59 26.17 3.41
N PRO A 88 -10.94 26.12 3.36
CA PRO A 88 -11.76 27.19 3.88
C PRO A 88 -11.50 27.40 5.39
N ALA A 89 -11.36 28.63 5.82
CA ALA A 89 -11.16 28.95 7.23
C ALA A 89 -12.46 28.82 8.05
N PRO A 90 -12.40 28.28 9.29
CA PRO A 90 -11.29 27.59 9.91
C PRO A 90 -11.17 26.15 9.40
N GLY A 91 -9.99 25.74 8.88
CA GLY A 91 -9.76 24.41 8.34
C GLY A 91 -9.47 23.39 9.45
N GLY A 92 -10.41 22.52 9.77
CA GLY A 92 -10.21 21.44 10.71
C GLY A 92 -9.55 20.19 10.09
N MET A 93 -9.10 19.24 10.93
CA MET A 93 -8.57 17.96 10.44
C MET A 93 -9.60 17.22 9.56
N GLN A 94 -10.87 17.27 9.89
CA GLN A 94 -11.91 16.63 9.09
C GLN A 94 -12.06 17.27 7.70
N ASP A 95 -11.87 18.58 7.59
CA ASP A 95 -11.91 19.28 6.30
C ASP A 95 -10.73 18.87 5.42
N LEU A 96 -9.52 18.72 6.01
CA LEU A 96 -8.35 18.17 5.34
C LEU A 96 -8.61 16.75 4.85
N LEU A 97 -9.13 15.86 5.70
CA LEU A 97 -9.43 14.47 5.33
C LEU A 97 -10.51 14.38 4.25
N ASN A 98 -11.54 15.22 4.31
CA ASN A 98 -12.57 15.31 3.27
C ASN A 98 -11.98 15.79 1.93
N ARG A 99 -11.06 16.77 1.97
CA ARG A 99 -10.38 17.23 0.76
C ARG A 99 -9.49 16.14 0.16
N VAL A 100 -8.69 15.49 0.98
CA VAL A 100 -7.85 14.35 0.57
C VAL A 100 -8.72 13.22 -0.02
N ALA A 101 -9.88 12.93 0.56
CA ALA A 101 -10.80 11.94 0.03
C ALA A 101 -11.28 12.27 -1.39
N GLN A 102 -11.61 13.56 -1.65
CA GLN A 102 -11.99 14.03 -2.99
C GLN A 102 -10.84 13.92 -4.00
N LEU A 103 -9.60 14.25 -3.59
CA LEU A 103 -8.42 14.15 -4.41
C LEU A 103 -8.07 12.68 -4.70
N HIS A 104 -8.19 11.82 -3.68
CA HIS A 104 -7.94 10.38 -3.83
C HIS A 104 -8.99 9.69 -4.72
N ALA A 105 -10.22 10.16 -4.77
CA ALA A 105 -11.27 9.59 -5.62
C ALA A 105 -11.05 9.83 -7.13
N ARG A 106 -10.21 10.80 -7.51
CA ARG A 106 -9.92 11.11 -8.91
C ARG A 106 -8.84 10.19 -9.46
N LEU A 107 -9.02 9.69 -10.68
CA LEU A 107 -7.95 8.97 -11.38
C LEU A 107 -6.80 9.90 -11.76
N LEU A 108 -5.60 9.35 -11.83
CA LEU A 108 -4.45 10.02 -12.42
C LEU A 108 -4.57 10.02 -13.96
N ASP A 109 -4.09 11.09 -14.61
CA ASP A 109 -4.08 11.17 -16.07
C ASP A 109 -3.04 10.19 -16.64
N ARG A 110 -3.48 9.24 -17.45
CA ARG A 110 -2.62 8.23 -18.07
C ARG A 110 -1.72 8.78 -19.19
N ASN A 111 -1.94 10.02 -19.63
CA ASN A 111 -1.10 10.68 -20.63
C ASN A 111 0.08 11.44 -20.00
N ALA A 112 0.06 11.62 -18.67
CA ALA A 112 1.10 12.25 -17.86
C ALA A 112 1.82 11.22 -16.99
N PRO A 113 2.92 11.58 -16.30
CA PRO A 113 3.47 10.81 -15.21
C PRO A 113 2.43 10.54 -14.12
N LEU A 114 2.33 9.29 -13.64
CA LEU A 114 1.20 8.82 -12.84
C LEU A 114 1.38 9.13 -11.34
N TRP A 115 1.52 10.42 -11.01
CA TRP A 115 1.62 10.90 -9.65
C TRP A 115 1.19 12.35 -9.52
N GLU A 116 0.73 12.76 -8.34
CA GLU A 116 0.38 14.12 -7.96
C GLU A 116 0.74 14.33 -6.49
N VAL A 117 1.18 15.54 -6.14
CA VAL A 117 1.40 15.98 -4.76
C VAL A 117 0.62 17.26 -4.52
N TYR A 118 -0.11 17.32 -3.43
CA TYR A 118 -0.91 18.48 -3.03
C TYR A 118 -0.37 19.03 -1.72
N VAL A 119 0.02 20.30 -1.73
CA VAL A 119 0.33 21.05 -0.51
C VAL A 119 -0.89 21.85 -0.14
N ILE A 120 -1.49 21.54 1.01
CA ILE A 120 -2.81 22.03 1.43
C ILE A 120 -2.62 22.89 2.67
N GLU A 121 -2.75 24.20 2.53
CA GLU A 121 -2.64 25.17 3.61
C GLU A 121 -3.98 25.46 4.29
N GLY A 122 -3.96 26.25 5.36
CA GLY A 122 -5.16 26.71 6.06
C GLY A 122 -5.69 25.73 7.12
N LEU A 123 -4.90 24.74 7.53
CA LEU A 123 -5.24 23.87 8.65
C LEU A 123 -5.05 24.59 9.97
N GLU A 124 -6.03 24.48 10.88
CA GLU A 124 -5.98 25.13 12.20
C GLU A 124 -4.70 24.78 12.98
N GLY A 125 -4.28 25.70 13.87
CA GLY A 125 -3.08 25.55 14.69
C GLY A 125 -1.77 25.78 13.94
N GLY A 126 -1.80 26.56 12.86
CA GLY A 126 -0.59 26.88 12.09
C GLY A 126 -0.01 25.65 11.40
N ARG A 127 -0.86 24.81 10.80
CA ARG A 127 -0.46 23.55 10.15
C ARG A 127 -0.80 23.55 8.67
N PHE A 128 -0.16 22.65 7.93
CA PHE A 128 -0.48 22.36 6.53
C PHE A 128 -0.33 20.85 6.26
N GLY A 129 -1.01 20.38 5.23
CA GLY A 129 -0.92 18.98 4.79
C GLY A 129 -0.12 18.85 3.50
N VAL A 130 0.64 17.76 3.37
CA VAL A 130 1.24 17.32 2.10
C VAL A 130 0.65 15.96 1.78
N TYR A 131 -0.15 15.90 0.72
CA TYR A 131 -0.77 14.67 0.26
C TYR A 131 -0.15 14.24 -1.07
N ALA A 132 0.49 13.07 -1.08
CA ALA A 132 1.04 12.47 -2.29
C ALA A 132 0.15 11.33 -2.77
N LYS A 133 -0.13 11.28 -4.08
CA LYS A 133 -0.90 10.24 -4.76
C LYS A 133 -0.08 9.69 -5.91
N ILE A 134 0.16 8.37 -5.91
CA ILE A 134 1.04 7.70 -6.87
C ILE A 134 0.37 6.42 -7.35
N HIS A 135 0.37 6.16 -8.65
CA HIS A 135 -0.16 4.90 -9.17
C HIS A 135 0.67 3.71 -8.70
N HIS A 136 0.00 2.64 -8.29
CA HIS A 136 0.67 1.46 -7.71
C HIS A 136 1.63 0.77 -8.69
N ALA A 137 1.43 0.94 -10.01
CA ALA A 137 2.37 0.47 -11.03
C ALA A 137 3.70 1.24 -11.04
N TYR A 138 3.76 2.44 -10.44
CA TYR A 138 5.03 3.18 -10.24
C TYR A 138 5.77 2.69 -9.02
N MET A 139 5.03 2.46 -7.94
CA MET A 139 5.62 2.23 -6.63
C MET A 139 4.60 1.54 -5.70
N ASP A 140 5.07 0.56 -4.95
CA ASP A 140 4.28 -0.02 -3.87
C ASP A 140 4.24 0.88 -2.63
N GLY A 141 3.33 0.59 -1.70
CA GLY A 141 3.14 1.41 -0.50
C GLY A 141 4.35 1.45 0.43
N ILE A 142 5.15 0.38 0.48
CA ILE A 142 6.38 0.34 1.31
C ILE A 142 7.44 1.26 0.69
N SER A 143 7.61 1.19 -0.61
CA SER A 143 8.53 2.03 -1.37
C SER A 143 8.15 3.51 -1.25
N MET A 144 6.84 3.81 -1.35
CA MET A 144 6.31 5.15 -1.12
C MET A 144 6.61 5.66 0.29
N SER A 145 6.33 4.84 1.32
CA SER A 145 6.60 5.20 2.72
C SER A 145 8.08 5.48 2.97
N ARG A 146 8.98 4.63 2.46
CA ARG A 146 10.42 4.81 2.60
C ARG A 146 10.92 6.08 1.91
N ARG A 147 10.46 6.36 0.68
CA ARG A 147 10.82 7.60 -0.03
C ARG A 147 10.29 8.83 0.69
N SER A 148 9.04 8.80 1.16
CA SER A 148 8.47 9.88 1.95
C SER A 148 9.28 10.14 3.21
N MET A 149 9.68 9.09 3.93
CA MET A 149 10.53 9.24 5.13
C MET A 149 11.93 9.74 4.80
N ALA A 150 12.53 9.28 3.69
CA ALA A 150 13.84 9.75 3.25
C ALA A 150 13.83 11.20 2.73
N SER A 151 12.66 11.78 2.51
CA SER A 151 12.46 13.18 2.11
C SER A 151 12.09 14.08 3.30
N LEU A 152 12.22 13.58 4.53
CA LEU A 152 12.07 14.36 5.74
C LEU A 152 13.44 14.65 6.35
N ALA A 153 13.73 15.91 6.52
CA ALA A 153 14.92 16.38 7.23
C ALA A 153 14.85 16.02 8.72
N THR A 154 15.99 15.76 9.34
CA THR A 154 16.08 15.57 10.79
C THR A 154 16.35 16.85 11.53
N THR A 155 16.89 17.84 10.82
CA THR A 155 17.11 19.19 11.32
C THR A 155 16.64 20.22 10.28
N PRO A 156 16.29 21.45 10.70
CA PRO A 156 15.86 22.49 9.75
C PRO A 156 16.91 22.91 8.72
N ASP A 157 18.18 22.65 8.98
CA ASP A 157 19.32 23.02 8.13
C ASP A 157 19.67 21.93 7.11
N ASP A 158 19.05 20.76 7.17
CA ASP A 158 19.29 19.68 6.24
C ASP A 158 18.56 19.94 4.90
N ASP A 159 19.31 20.01 3.82
CA ASP A 159 18.76 20.08 2.47
C ASP A 159 18.45 18.66 1.96
N VAL A 160 17.19 18.26 2.09
CA VAL A 160 16.73 16.94 1.68
C VAL A 160 15.77 17.06 0.49
N PRO A 161 16.09 16.41 -0.64
CA PRO A 161 15.26 16.52 -1.82
C PRO A 161 13.87 15.88 -1.60
N PRO A 162 12.83 16.42 -2.27
CA PRO A 162 11.50 15.84 -2.22
C PRO A 162 11.49 14.42 -2.80
N MET A 163 10.45 13.64 -2.47
CA MET A 163 10.37 12.21 -2.78
C MET A 163 10.54 11.86 -4.26
N TRP A 164 10.19 12.76 -5.18
CA TRP A 164 10.36 12.55 -6.62
C TRP A 164 11.78 12.85 -7.12
N ALA A 165 12.59 13.55 -6.34
CA ALA A 165 13.98 13.90 -6.67
C ALA A 165 15.02 13.08 -5.88
N ASN A 166 14.59 12.23 -4.95
CA ASN A 166 15.48 11.45 -4.10
C ASN A 166 16.02 10.21 -4.82
N ASP A 167 17.31 10.21 -5.13
CA ASP A 167 18.01 9.14 -5.87
C ASP A 167 18.46 7.96 -4.96
N ALA A 168 18.43 8.13 -3.64
CA ALA A 168 18.95 7.13 -2.70
C ALA A 168 18.25 5.76 -2.84
N TYR A 169 17.01 5.76 -3.30
CA TYR A 169 16.19 4.56 -3.47
C TYR A 169 16.34 3.86 -4.84
N ARG A 170 16.93 4.52 -5.83
CA ARG A 170 17.06 4.02 -7.20
C ARG A 170 17.94 2.78 -7.30
N ARG A 171 18.98 2.69 -6.48
CA ARG A 171 19.98 1.62 -6.53
C ARG A 171 19.46 0.27 -6.06
N GLU A 172 18.56 0.24 -5.08
CA GLU A 172 18.00 -1.01 -4.53
C GLU A 172 16.97 -1.66 -5.46
N HIS A 173 16.14 -0.87 -6.15
CA HIS A 173 15.03 -1.39 -6.94
C HIS A 173 15.39 -1.84 -8.36
N GLN A 174 16.43 -1.31 -8.97
CA GLN A 174 16.88 -1.77 -10.29
C GLN A 174 17.36 -3.22 -10.27
N THR A 175 17.94 -3.68 -9.16
CA THR A 175 18.41 -5.05 -9.01
C THR A 175 17.27 -6.05 -8.86
N VAL A 176 16.21 -5.68 -8.14
CA VAL A 176 15.03 -6.52 -7.90
C VAL A 176 14.13 -6.61 -9.15
N ARG A 177 13.85 -5.49 -9.81
CA ARG A 177 13.04 -5.48 -11.05
C ARG A 177 13.67 -6.25 -12.22
N LYS A 178 14.99 -6.23 -12.34
CA LYS A 178 15.68 -7.01 -13.37
C LYS A 178 15.55 -8.52 -13.14
N GLY A 179 15.67 -8.98 -11.90
CA GLY A 179 15.49 -10.38 -11.54
C GLY A 179 14.09 -10.90 -11.88
N LEU A 180 13.06 -10.15 -11.55
CA LEU A 180 11.64 -10.49 -11.78
C LEU A 180 11.27 -10.55 -13.28
N ALA A 181 11.63 -9.51 -14.05
CA ALA A 181 11.32 -9.46 -15.47
C ALA A 181 12.05 -10.56 -16.27
N GLU A 182 13.29 -10.87 -15.92
CA GLU A 182 14.05 -11.99 -16.52
C GLU A 182 13.49 -13.35 -16.10
N THR A 183 12.96 -13.47 -14.89
CA THR A 183 12.37 -14.71 -14.37
C THR A 183 11.05 -15.04 -15.06
N LEU A 184 10.20 -14.06 -15.28
CA LEU A 184 8.85 -14.30 -15.84
C LEU A 184 8.78 -14.26 -17.38
N PHE A 185 9.71 -13.59 -18.07
CA PHE A 185 9.60 -13.30 -19.51
C PHE A 185 10.85 -13.56 -20.37
N GLY A 186 11.95 -13.98 -19.78
CA GLY A 186 13.19 -14.29 -20.50
C GLY A 186 13.15 -15.64 -21.20
N SER A 187 12.84 -15.67 -22.51
CA SER A 187 13.01 -16.78 -23.49
C SER A 187 12.51 -18.20 -23.07
N ALA A 188 12.69 -19.22 -23.89
CA ALA A 188 12.24 -20.62 -23.71
C ALA A 188 12.56 -21.27 -22.33
N LYS A 189 13.44 -20.66 -21.52
CA LYS A 189 13.70 -21.04 -20.11
C LYS A 189 12.54 -20.68 -19.17
N SER A 190 11.69 -19.73 -19.50
CA SER A 190 10.52 -19.33 -18.68
C SER A 190 9.44 -20.41 -18.67
N PHE A 191 9.29 -21.19 -19.75
CA PHE A 191 8.40 -22.35 -19.76
C PHE A 191 8.87 -23.45 -18.78
N GLY A 192 10.17 -23.62 -18.62
CA GLY A 192 10.74 -24.54 -17.65
C GLY A 192 10.55 -24.08 -16.19
N ARG A 193 10.57 -22.75 -15.95
CA ARG A 193 10.32 -22.19 -14.61
C ARG A 193 8.85 -22.20 -14.24
N LEU A 194 7.94 -21.92 -15.18
CA LEU A 194 6.51 -22.13 -14.96
C LEU A 194 6.19 -23.58 -14.57
N ALA A 195 6.96 -24.54 -15.14
CA ALA A 195 6.88 -25.94 -14.78
C ALA A 195 7.45 -26.25 -13.37
N MET A 196 8.41 -25.44 -12.86
CA MET A 196 8.91 -25.56 -11.49
C MET A 196 7.97 -24.91 -10.46
N VAL A 197 7.27 -23.83 -10.81
CA VAL A 197 6.28 -23.17 -9.94
C VAL A 197 4.95 -23.93 -9.96
N GLY A 198 4.66 -24.62 -11.05
CA GLY A 198 3.44 -25.45 -11.21
C GLY A 198 3.20 -26.44 -10.07
N PRO A 199 4.20 -27.22 -9.62
CA PRO A 199 4.02 -28.13 -8.48
C PRO A 199 3.73 -27.41 -7.16
N GLN A 200 4.34 -26.26 -6.89
CA GLN A 200 4.07 -25.48 -5.67
C GLN A 200 2.70 -24.82 -5.69
N LEU A 201 2.29 -24.27 -6.83
CA LEU A 201 0.93 -23.75 -7.02
C LEU A 201 -0.10 -24.86 -7.01
N SER A 202 0.18 -26.03 -7.58
CA SER A 202 -0.72 -27.18 -7.53
C SER A 202 -0.83 -27.77 -6.13
N GLN A 203 0.24 -27.80 -5.34
CA GLN A 203 0.18 -28.16 -3.92
C GLN A 203 -0.66 -27.16 -3.12
N LEU A 204 -0.48 -25.86 -3.36
CA LEU A 204 -1.29 -24.83 -2.73
C LEU A 204 -2.76 -24.94 -3.15
N ALA A 205 -3.04 -25.13 -4.44
CA ALA A 205 -4.37 -25.34 -4.96
C ALA A 205 -5.01 -26.66 -4.43
N LEU A 206 -4.22 -27.72 -4.27
CA LEU A 206 -4.68 -28.97 -3.65
C LEU A 206 -4.95 -28.79 -2.16
N ARG A 207 -4.09 -28.06 -1.42
CA ARG A 207 -4.32 -27.73 -0.02
C ARG A 207 -5.60 -26.90 0.15
N HIS A 208 -5.78 -25.84 -0.66
CA HIS A 208 -7.01 -25.05 -0.64
C HIS A 208 -8.23 -25.84 -1.11
N GLY A 209 -8.09 -26.69 -2.13
CA GLY A 209 -9.14 -27.60 -2.57
C GLY A 209 -9.53 -28.62 -1.50
N TRP A 210 -8.55 -29.18 -0.79
CA TRP A 210 -8.78 -30.09 0.33
C TRP A 210 -9.51 -29.40 1.49
N ARG A 211 -9.15 -28.16 1.79
CA ARG A 211 -9.82 -27.33 2.81
C ARG A 211 -11.27 -26.98 2.43
N LEU A 212 -11.54 -26.70 1.16
CA LEU A 212 -12.93 -26.49 0.68
C LEU A 212 -13.85 -27.68 0.88
N ILE A 213 -13.30 -28.89 0.96
CA ILE A 213 -14.06 -30.13 1.23
C ILE A 213 -13.95 -30.58 2.70
N GLY A 214 -13.51 -29.69 3.61
CA GLY A 214 -13.47 -29.98 5.06
C GLY A 214 -12.19 -30.63 5.57
N GLY A 215 -11.10 -30.57 4.82
CA GLY A 215 -9.83 -31.25 5.14
C GLY A 215 -8.80 -30.39 5.90
N GLY A 216 -9.20 -29.52 6.83
CA GLY A 216 -8.31 -28.74 7.71
C GLY A 216 -8.73 -27.27 7.85
N ASP A 217 -8.56 -26.71 9.05
CA ASP A 217 -9.12 -25.41 9.45
C ASP A 217 -8.10 -24.28 9.59
N ASP A 218 -6.82 -24.50 9.27
CA ASP A 218 -5.76 -23.60 9.73
C ASP A 218 -5.52 -22.32 8.92
N LEU A 219 -6.05 -22.19 7.68
CA LEU A 219 -5.92 -20.97 6.87
C LEU A 219 -7.18 -20.68 6.05
N PRO A 220 -7.55 -19.39 5.93
CA PRO A 220 -8.69 -18.99 5.11
C PRO A 220 -8.43 -19.24 3.61
N VAL A 221 -9.45 -19.76 2.94
CA VAL A 221 -9.42 -19.97 1.50
C VAL A 221 -9.85 -18.69 0.78
N PRO A 222 -9.20 -18.30 -0.34
CA PRO A 222 -9.66 -17.15 -1.13
C PRO A 222 -11.15 -17.23 -1.48
N PHE A 223 -11.84 -16.10 -1.42
CA PHE A 223 -13.28 -15.96 -1.75
C PHE A 223 -14.27 -16.66 -0.80
N THR A 224 -13.83 -17.15 0.37
CA THR A 224 -14.71 -17.76 1.38
C THR A 224 -15.06 -16.85 2.55
N ALA A 225 -14.53 -15.62 2.58
CA ALA A 225 -14.87 -14.62 3.57
C ALA A 225 -16.39 -14.34 3.62
N PRO A 226 -16.96 -14.09 4.81
CA PRO A 226 -18.38 -13.80 4.94
C PRO A 226 -18.74 -12.52 4.18
N ARG A 227 -19.93 -12.50 3.58
CA ARG A 227 -20.46 -11.30 2.94
C ARG A 227 -21.06 -10.36 3.98
N THR A 228 -20.54 -9.14 4.04
CA THR A 228 -20.95 -8.09 4.98
C THR A 228 -21.04 -6.75 4.25
N ALA A 229 -21.35 -5.68 4.98
CA ALA A 229 -21.30 -4.30 4.47
C ALA A 229 -19.95 -3.94 3.82
N PHE A 230 -18.86 -4.64 4.16
CA PHE A 230 -17.52 -4.41 3.58
C PHE A 230 -17.36 -4.97 2.15
N ASN A 231 -18.26 -5.84 1.69
CA ASN A 231 -18.21 -6.48 0.37
C ASN A 231 -19.19 -5.86 -0.64
N GLN A 232 -19.67 -4.64 -0.37
CA GLN A 232 -20.56 -3.93 -1.29
C GLN A 232 -19.81 -3.47 -2.55
N PRO A 233 -20.51 -3.29 -3.69
CA PRO A 233 -19.92 -2.71 -4.88
C PRO A 233 -19.28 -1.36 -4.57
N LEU A 234 -18.06 -1.16 -5.03
CA LEU A 234 -17.31 0.07 -4.81
C LEU A 234 -17.88 1.20 -5.69
N THR A 235 -17.81 2.42 -5.16
CA THR A 235 -18.03 3.66 -5.90
C THR A 235 -16.73 4.46 -5.93
N ALA A 236 -16.68 5.52 -6.73
CA ALA A 236 -15.53 6.44 -6.72
C ALA A 236 -15.37 7.21 -5.41
N ALA A 237 -16.46 7.39 -4.63
CA ALA A 237 -16.42 8.11 -3.37
C ALA A 237 -15.48 7.45 -2.35
N ARG A 238 -14.76 8.29 -1.61
CA ARG A 238 -13.85 7.88 -0.53
C ARG A 238 -14.14 8.71 0.71
N ALA A 239 -13.87 8.12 1.87
CA ALA A 239 -13.87 8.82 3.16
C ALA A 239 -12.66 8.34 3.97
N PHE A 240 -12.09 9.23 4.75
CA PHE A 240 -10.97 8.91 5.64
C PHE A 240 -11.29 9.28 7.08
N GLY A 241 -10.83 8.44 7.98
CA GLY A 241 -10.79 8.71 9.41
C GLY A 241 -9.39 8.41 9.92
N VAL A 242 -8.94 9.14 10.93
CA VAL A 242 -7.67 8.89 11.60
C VAL A 242 -7.89 8.76 13.10
N CYS A 243 -7.18 7.83 13.71
CA CYS A 243 -7.09 7.73 15.17
C CYS A 243 -5.64 7.46 15.58
N SER A 244 -5.27 7.91 16.77
CA SER A 244 -3.94 7.70 17.32
C SER A 244 -4.02 6.75 18.50
N VAL A 245 -3.12 5.75 18.50
CA VAL A 245 -2.97 4.80 19.60
C VAL A 245 -1.58 4.95 20.19
N PRO A 246 -1.43 5.17 21.52
CA PRO A 246 -0.13 5.34 22.14
C PRO A 246 0.76 4.10 21.99
N LEU A 247 1.86 4.22 21.25
CA LEU A 247 2.74 3.09 20.90
C LEU A 247 3.29 2.38 22.14
N GLU A 248 3.67 3.11 23.18
CA GLU A 248 4.22 2.51 24.40
C GLU A 248 3.19 1.67 25.16
N ARG A 249 1.93 2.07 25.18
CA ARG A 249 0.84 1.25 25.72
C ARG A 249 0.63 -0.02 24.90
N THR A 250 0.66 0.10 23.58
CA THR A 250 0.54 -1.03 22.65
C THR A 250 1.69 -2.02 22.85
N LYS A 251 2.94 -1.53 22.91
CA LYS A 251 4.13 -2.35 23.19
C LYS A 251 4.05 -3.02 24.58
N ALA A 252 3.58 -2.29 25.60
CA ALA A 252 3.44 -2.84 26.95
C ALA A 252 2.40 -3.97 26.99
N LEU A 253 1.27 -3.81 26.30
CA LEU A 253 0.26 -4.86 26.17
C LEU A 253 0.82 -6.06 25.40
N ALA A 254 1.46 -5.85 24.28
CA ALA A 254 2.07 -6.91 23.47
C ALA A 254 3.06 -7.76 24.30
N ARG A 255 3.98 -7.09 25.01
CA ARG A 255 4.94 -7.79 25.92
C ARG A 255 4.24 -8.57 27.03
N ARG A 256 3.20 -8.00 27.64
CA ARG A 256 2.47 -8.65 28.76
C ARG A 256 1.71 -9.89 28.29
N GLN A 257 1.22 -9.89 27.07
CA GLN A 257 0.44 -10.98 26.49
C GLN A 257 1.30 -11.96 25.67
N GLY A 258 2.59 -11.70 25.48
CA GLY A 258 3.48 -12.55 24.68
C GLY A 258 3.20 -12.52 23.18
N VAL A 259 2.59 -11.43 22.69
CA VAL A 259 2.20 -11.25 21.27
C VAL A 259 2.97 -10.11 20.61
N THR A 260 2.79 -9.89 19.31
CA THR A 260 3.44 -8.78 18.60
C THR A 260 2.59 -7.50 18.65
N VAL A 261 3.23 -6.35 18.37
CA VAL A 261 2.50 -5.08 18.21
C VAL A 261 1.48 -5.17 17.08
N ASN A 262 1.82 -5.89 16.00
CA ASN A 262 0.90 -6.11 14.88
C ASN A 262 -0.36 -6.87 15.31
N ASP A 263 -0.24 -7.88 16.14
CA ASP A 263 -1.38 -8.65 16.63
C ASP A 263 -2.31 -7.78 17.47
N VAL A 264 -1.75 -6.89 18.31
CA VAL A 264 -2.55 -5.91 19.07
C VAL A 264 -3.29 -4.95 18.15
N ILE A 265 -2.64 -4.45 17.08
CA ILE A 265 -3.32 -3.57 16.11
C ILE A 265 -4.43 -4.33 15.37
N LEU A 266 -4.18 -5.56 14.95
CA LEU A 266 -5.20 -6.41 14.31
C LEU A 266 -6.40 -6.66 15.24
N ALA A 267 -6.17 -6.93 16.52
CA ALA A 267 -7.25 -7.12 17.49
C ALA A 267 -8.07 -5.83 17.73
N LEU A 268 -7.42 -4.65 17.70
CA LEU A 268 -8.12 -3.36 17.76
C LEU A 268 -8.96 -3.11 16.50
N VAL A 269 -8.43 -3.42 15.32
CA VAL A 269 -9.15 -3.32 14.05
C VAL A 269 -10.34 -4.28 14.05
N ASP A 270 -10.14 -5.55 14.42
CA ASP A 270 -11.20 -6.53 14.51
C ASP A 270 -12.33 -6.10 15.45
N THR A 271 -11.97 -5.58 16.62
CA THR A 271 -12.94 -5.03 17.59
C THR A 271 -13.76 -3.87 16.98
N ALA A 272 -13.11 -2.99 16.23
CA ALA A 272 -13.79 -1.87 15.58
C ALA A 272 -14.73 -2.33 14.45
N LEU A 273 -14.27 -3.29 13.63
CA LEU A 273 -15.07 -3.87 12.55
C LEU A 273 -16.28 -4.64 13.08
N ARG A 274 -16.09 -5.46 14.13
CA ARG A 274 -17.18 -6.14 14.82
C ARG A 274 -18.23 -5.15 15.32
N ARG A 275 -17.79 -4.12 16.07
CA ARG A 275 -18.70 -3.09 16.55
C ARG A 275 -19.47 -2.39 15.42
N TYR A 276 -18.79 -2.10 14.32
CA TYR A 276 -19.41 -1.50 13.13
C TYR A 276 -20.51 -2.40 12.54
N LEU A 277 -20.31 -3.71 12.51
CA LEU A 277 -21.31 -4.67 12.03
C LEU A 277 -22.44 -4.80 13.03
N ASP A 278 -22.16 -4.90 14.33
CA ASP A 278 -23.17 -4.96 15.39
C ASP A 278 -24.12 -3.75 15.36
N GLU A 279 -23.57 -2.53 15.12
CA GLU A 279 -24.37 -1.30 14.97
C GLU A 279 -25.29 -1.33 13.73
N ARG A 280 -25.12 -2.29 12.83
CA ARG A 280 -25.91 -2.51 11.61
C ARG A 280 -26.77 -3.77 11.65
N ASP A 281 -26.80 -4.44 12.80
CA ASP A 281 -27.48 -5.72 12.96
C ASP A 281 -26.96 -6.80 11.98
N GLU A 282 -25.66 -6.72 11.64
CA GLU A 282 -24.96 -7.68 10.80
C GLU A 282 -24.10 -8.61 11.68
N HIS A 283 -24.44 -9.90 11.71
CA HIS A 283 -23.76 -10.91 12.52
C HIS A 283 -23.29 -12.05 11.59
N PRO A 284 -22.12 -11.94 10.94
CA PRO A 284 -21.62 -12.99 10.06
C PRO A 284 -21.36 -14.28 10.83
N GLU A 285 -21.76 -15.42 10.25
CA GLU A 285 -21.57 -16.77 10.85
C GLU A 285 -20.10 -17.20 10.89
N LYS A 286 -19.24 -16.54 10.13
CA LYS A 286 -17.79 -16.81 10.04
C LYS A 286 -17.00 -15.57 10.42
N PRO A 287 -15.77 -15.75 10.95
CA PRO A 287 -14.86 -14.66 11.18
C PRO A 287 -14.56 -13.84 9.92
N LEU A 288 -14.21 -12.57 10.10
CA LEU A 288 -13.74 -11.72 9.01
C LEU A 288 -12.34 -12.17 8.58
N VAL A 289 -12.01 -11.92 7.32
CA VAL A 289 -10.70 -12.24 6.75
C VAL A 289 -9.99 -10.94 6.35
N ALA A 290 -8.78 -10.76 6.85
CA ALA A 290 -7.90 -9.65 6.52
C ALA A 290 -6.81 -10.06 5.54
N GLN A 291 -6.38 -9.13 4.70
CA GLN A 291 -5.18 -9.27 3.89
C GLN A 291 -3.97 -8.73 4.68
N MET A 292 -3.01 -9.60 4.95
CA MET A 292 -1.81 -9.27 5.70
C MET A 292 -0.57 -9.32 4.79
N PRO A 293 0.16 -8.19 4.61
CA PRO A 293 1.41 -8.21 3.88
C PRO A 293 2.49 -8.93 4.71
N ILE A 294 3.17 -9.89 4.11
CA ILE A 294 4.25 -10.67 4.72
C ILE A 294 5.53 -10.49 3.91
N SER A 295 6.65 -10.23 4.58
CA SER A 295 7.97 -10.24 3.94
C SER A 295 8.44 -11.68 3.76
N VAL A 296 8.69 -12.07 2.51
CA VAL A 296 9.30 -13.37 2.17
C VAL A 296 10.81 -13.17 2.16
N ARG A 297 11.55 -13.88 3.02
CA ARG A 297 13.01 -13.84 3.05
C ARG A 297 13.56 -14.83 2.04
N SER A 298 14.50 -14.41 1.19
CA SER A 298 15.35 -15.33 0.44
C SER A 298 16.62 -15.63 1.26
N ASP A 299 16.98 -16.89 1.42
CA ASP A 299 18.22 -17.32 2.08
C ASP A 299 19.50 -16.95 1.29
N GLU A 300 19.37 -16.48 0.06
CA GLU A 300 20.47 -16.06 -0.79
C GLU A 300 20.56 -14.53 -0.85
N GLY A 301 21.14 -13.89 0.15
CA GLY A 301 21.82 -12.57 0.09
C GLY A 301 21.27 -11.46 -0.81
N ASN A 302 20.13 -11.62 -1.44
CA ASN A 302 19.47 -10.65 -2.33
C ASN A 302 18.65 -9.69 -1.50
N SER A 303 19.12 -8.48 -1.38
CA SER A 303 18.52 -7.33 -0.69
C SER A 303 17.30 -6.79 -1.42
N GLY A 304 16.21 -7.55 -1.44
CA GLY A 304 14.91 -7.08 -1.90
C GLY A 304 13.83 -7.48 -0.89
N ASN A 305 13.16 -6.51 -0.27
CA ASN A 305 11.97 -6.77 0.52
C ASN A 305 10.86 -7.22 -0.43
N GLN A 306 10.72 -8.52 -0.61
CA GLN A 306 9.62 -9.09 -1.36
C GLN A 306 8.46 -9.29 -0.39
N VAL A 307 7.33 -8.68 -0.69
CA VAL A 307 6.11 -8.72 0.11
C VAL A 307 5.09 -9.56 -0.66
N THR A 308 4.56 -10.58 -0.03
CA THR A 308 3.38 -11.30 -0.48
C THR A 308 2.17 -10.90 0.36
N ILE A 309 0.98 -11.06 -0.18
CA ILE A 309 -0.27 -10.88 0.56
C ILE A 309 -0.74 -12.25 1.03
N ALA A 310 -0.92 -12.41 2.32
CA ALA A 310 -1.53 -13.60 2.91
C ALA A 310 -2.92 -13.27 3.46
N LEU A 311 -3.81 -14.24 3.43
CA LEU A 311 -5.10 -14.15 4.08
C LEU A 311 -4.97 -14.55 5.54
N LEU A 312 -5.50 -13.73 6.43
CA LEU A 312 -5.55 -13.94 7.86
C LEU A 312 -7.01 -13.93 8.33
N GLU A 313 -7.44 -14.98 8.97
CA GLU A 313 -8.71 -15.01 9.67
C GLU A 313 -8.62 -14.21 10.97
N LEU A 314 -9.56 -13.28 11.15
CA LEU A 314 -9.70 -12.54 12.41
C LEU A 314 -10.55 -13.38 13.38
N ALA A 315 -10.56 -13.00 14.67
CA ALA A 315 -11.33 -13.70 15.68
C ALA A 315 -12.60 -12.91 16.06
N SER A 316 -13.36 -12.51 15.04
CA SER A 316 -14.51 -11.60 15.21
C SER A 316 -15.72 -12.22 15.90
N ASP A 317 -15.78 -13.52 16.05
CA ASP A 317 -16.78 -14.27 16.83
C ASP A 317 -16.41 -14.43 18.32
N GLU A 318 -15.11 -14.26 18.70
CA GLU A 318 -14.70 -14.30 20.09
C GLU A 318 -15.08 -12.99 20.83
N SER A 319 -15.74 -13.12 21.95
CA SER A 319 -16.26 -11.98 22.73
C SER A 319 -15.24 -11.39 23.70
N ASP A 320 -14.36 -12.21 24.29
CA ASP A 320 -13.32 -11.72 25.18
C ASP A 320 -12.16 -11.08 24.42
N PRO A 321 -11.84 -9.81 24.67
CA PRO A 321 -10.78 -9.11 23.94
C PRO A 321 -9.38 -9.73 24.07
N LEU A 322 -9.08 -10.39 25.20
CA LEU A 322 -7.77 -11.01 25.40
C LEU A 322 -7.70 -12.39 24.73
N ALA A 323 -8.78 -13.18 24.77
CA ALA A 323 -8.88 -14.43 24.02
C ALA A 323 -8.78 -14.15 22.52
N ARG A 324 -9.51 -13.16 22.02
CA ARG A 324 -9.43 -12.68 20.64
C ARG A 324 -8.01 -12.30 20.21
N LEU A 325 -7.28 -11.59 21.07
CA LEU A 325 -5.88 -11.21 20.80
C LEU A 325 -4.98 -12.45 20.66
N GLN A 326 -5.17 -13.46 21.49
CA GLN A 326 -4.40 -14.71 21.43
C GLN A 326 -4.71 -15.51 20.17
N GLU A 327 -5.98 -15.63 19.82
CA GLU A 327 -6.43 -16.33 18.62
C GLU A 327 -5.88 -15.67 17.34
N ILE A 328 -5.93 -14.33 17.25
CA ILE A 328 -5.31 -13.58 16.15
C ILE A 328 -3.78 -13.82 16.10
N HIS A 329 -3.12 -13.89 17.25
CA HIS A 329 -1.69 -14.20 17.33
C HIS A 329 -1.37 -15.59 16.77
N GLU A 330 -2.17 -16.61 17.14
CA GLU A 330 -2.02 -17.99 16.67
C GLU A 330 -2.25 -18.07 15.15
N HIS A 331 -3.32 -17.46 14.63
CA HIS A 331 -3.60 -17.39 13.21
C HIS A 331 -2.46 -16.68 12.44
N ALA A 332 -1.96 -15.55 12.95
CA ALA A 332 -0.85 -14.82 12.33
C ALA A 332 0.46 -15.62 12.36
N GLY A 333 0.69 -16.42 13.40
CA GLY A 333 1.80 -17.35 13.52
C GLY A 333 1.75 -18.44 12.44
N THR A 334 0.61 -19.11 12.29
CA THR A 334 0.35 -20.15 11.28
C THR A 334 0.55 -19.58 9.86
N VAL A 335 -0.04 -18.42 9.59
CA VAL A 335 0.11 -17.74 8.29
C VAL A 335 1.58 -17.44 7.99
N LYS A 336 2.33 -16.86 8.92
CA LYS A 336 3.75 -16.53 8.73
C LYS A 336 4.60 -17.79 8.50
N HIS A 337 4.31 -18.88 9.17
CA HIS A 337 5.03 -20.15 9.00
C HIS A 337 4.78 -20.73 7.60
N GLU A 338 3.52 -20.87 7.20
CA GLU A 338 3.18 -21.47 5.90
C GLU A 338 3.64 -20.64 4.70
N TYR A 339 3.50 -19.31 4.76
CA TYR A 339 3.95 -18.44 3.68
C TYR A 339 5.45 -18.18 3.72
N GLY A 340 6.11 -18.29 4.89
CA GLY A 340 7.56 -18.19 5.03
C GLY A 340 8.32 -19.33 4.34
N GLU A 341 7.70 -20.50 4.21
CA GLU A 341 8.25 -21.65 3.46
C GLU A 341 7.95 -21.59 1.95
N MET A 342 7.12 -20.64 1.51
CA MET A 342 6.75 -20.50 0.11
C MET A 342 7.87 -19.79 -0.65
N GLY A 343 8.30 -20.36 -1.78
CA GLY A 343 9.26 -19.69 -2.66
C GLY A 343 8.67 -18.37 -3.23
N ILE A 344 9.53 -17.39 -3.45
CA ILE A 344 9.17 -16.04 -3.89
C ILE A 344 8.23 -16.04 -5.10
N GLU A 345 8.51 -16.87 -6.11
CA GLU A 345 7.72 -16.97 -7.35
C GLU A 345 6.30 -17.48 -7.10
N ALA A 346 6.14 -18.42 -6.16
CA ALA A 346 4.83 -18.93 -5.76
C ALA A 346 4.04 -17.90 -4.95
N ALA A 347 4.72 -17.15 -4.08
CA ALA A 347 4.13 -16.09 -3.28
C ALA A 347 3.60 -14.93 -4.15
N GLU A 348 4.34 -14.54 -5.20
CA GLU A 348 3.91 -13.54 -6.18
C GLU A 348 2.71 -14.02 -7.00
N ALA A 349 2.76 -15.25 -7.50
CA ALA A 349 1.64 -15.83 -8.24
C ALA A 349 0.37 -15.92 -7.38
N TYR A 350 0.51 -16.22 -6.09
CA TYR A 350 -0.59 -16.21 -5.15
C TYR A 350 -1.14 -14.79 -4.92
N THR A 351 -0.28 -13.80 -4.76
CA THR A 351 -0.68 -12.39 -4.61
C THR A 351 -1.52 -11.89 -5.79
N ILE A 352 -1.25 -12.36 -7.01
CA ILE A 352 -2.04 -12.02 -8.21
C ILE A 352 -3.41 -12.72 -8.18
N LEU A 353 -3.51 -13.89 -7.56
CA LEU A 353 -4.73 -14.69 -7.51
C LEU A 353 -5.72 -14.19 -6.45
N VAL A 354 -5.22 -13.64 -5.34
CA VAL A 354 -5.98 -13.14 -4.18
C VAL A 354 -6.27 -11.64 -4.27
#